data_661a893cea7dfad8eade093c6def48aa
#
_entry.id   661a893cea7dfad8eade093c6def48aa
#
_cell.length_a   1.000
_cell.length_b   1.000
_cell.length_c   1.000
_cell.angle_alpha   90.00
_cell.angle_beta   90.00
_cell.angle_gamma   90.00
#
_symmetry.space_group_name_H-M   'P 1'
#
loop_
_entity.id
_entity.type
_entity.pdbx_description
1 polymer ?
#
loop_
_entity_poly.entity_id
_entity_poly.type
_entity_poly.pdbx_seq_one_letter_code
_entity_poly.pdbx_strand_id
1 'polypeptide(L)'
;MRDLFIVGAGGFGREAVWTVERINNAAQQPLWKVIGFADDDPAKATGNFEGYPLLGSVEKASKDHPGASVFVAVGDNEIRAKIYRQLRGHDFPAFIDPSAQVSPTTDFRHGTFIAPEAVVSVGTEIGKFVIINARAGVGHDSKVGDFANIAPGVSLSGHTEIGEYAFMGTNSCTAPGMKVGDRAIVACGTPVMKDVAADTVLSPFGFLKRADA
;
A
#
# COMPACT_ATOMS: atom_id res chain seq x y z
N MET A 1 8.05 22.20 4.96
CA MET A 1 7.52 21.22 3.99
C MET A 1 8.68 20.49 3.34
N ARG A 2 8.58 19.18 3.17
CA ARG A 2 9.54 18.35 2.43
C ARG A 2 8.97 18.11 1.02
N ASP A 3 9.81 18.18 -0.01
CA ASP A 3 9.39 17.85 -1.37
C ASP A 3 9.07 16.35 -1.46
N LEU A 4 7.98 16.05 -2.17
CA LEU A 4 7.46 14.70 -2.37
C LEU A 4 7.06 14.52 -3.82
N PHE A 5 7.56 13.48 -4.50
CA PHE A 5 6.96 13.05 -5.75
C PHE A 5 6.26 11.68 -5.59
N ILE A 6 5.25 11.47 -6.41
CA ILE A 6 4.43 10.26 -6.38
C ILE A 6 4.75 9.43 -7.62
N VAL A 7 5.10 8.18 -7.42
CA VAL A 7 5.31 7.22 -8.51
C VAL A 7 4.00 6.49 -8.81
N GLY A 8 3.56 6.62 -10.05
CA GLY A 8 2.27 6.11 -10.52
C GLY A 8 1.22 7.24 -10.66
N ALA A 9 0.96 7.65 -11.89
CA ALA A 9 -0.04 8.68 -12.23
C ALA A 9 -1.42 8.10 -12.57
N GLY A 10 -1.79 6.97 -11.96
CA GLY A 10 -3.09 6.32 -12.09
C GLY A 10 -4.09 6.73 -10.99
N GLY A 11 -5.14 5.94 -10.82
CA GLY A 11 -6.16 6.15 -9.79
C GLY A 11 -5.57 6.20 -8.38
N PHE A 12 -4.72 5.23 -8.04
CA PHE A 12 -4.08 5.20 -6.73
C PHE A 12 -3.13 6.39 -6.51
N GLY A 13 -2.44 6.88 -7.55
CA GLY A 13 -1.64 8.10 -7.44
C GLY A 13 -2.47 9.33 -7.06
N ARG A 14 -3.67 9.48 -7.63
CA ARG A 14 -4.61 10.56 -7.28
C ARG A 14 -5.14 10.43 -5.85
N GLU A 15 -5.46 9.21 -5.41
CA GLU A 15 -5.80 8.93 -4.01
C GLU A 15 -4.65 9.23 -3.06
N ALA A 16 -3.42 8.99 -3.47
CA ALA A 16 -2.23 9.33 -2.71
C ALA A 16 -2.09 10.85 -2.50
N VAL A 17 -2.27 11.65 -3.57
CA VAL A 17 -2.30 13.13 -3.45
C VAL A 17 -3.37 13.55 -2.46
N TRP A 18 -4.59 13.09 -2.64
CA TRP A 18 -5.70 13.42 -1.75
C TRP A 18 -5.38 13.08 -0.29
N THR A 19 -4.78 11.93 -0.02
CA THR A 19 -4.36 11.57 1.35
C THR A 19 -3.26 12.49 1.87
N VAL A 20 -2.28 12.85 1.04
CA VAL A 20 -1.22 13.80 1.44
C VAL A 20 -1.79 15.17 1.77
N GLU A 21 -2.77 15.66 1.00
CA GLU A 21 -3.47 16.91 1.29
C GLU A 21 -4.26 16.85 2.62
N ARG A 22 -4.90 15.72 2.89
CA ARG A 22 -5.58 15.49 4.19
C ARG A 22 -4.60 15.49 5.36
N ILE A 23 -3.43 14.85 5.20
CA ILE A 23 -2.35 14.86 6.20
C ILE A 23 -1.88 16.31 6.44
N ASN A 24 -1.64 17.07 5.36
CA ASN A 24 -1.21 18.46 5.46
C ASN A 24 -2.25 19.34 6.18
N ASN A 25 -3.54 19.14 5.87
CA ASN A 25 -4.63 19.91 6.47
C ASN A 25 -4.86 19.58 7.95
N ALA A 26 -4.54 18.35 8.38
CA ALA A 26 -4.67 17.93 9.77
C ALA A 26 -3.46 18.36 10.64
N ALA A 27 -2.32 18.65 10.02
CA ALA A 27 -1.11 19.07 10.72
C ALA A 27 -1.16 20.57 11.07
N GLN A 28 -0.45 20.97 12.13
CA GLN A 28 -0.31 22.39 12.49
C GLN A 28 0.34 23.22 11.38
N GLN A 29 1.24 22.62 10.63
CA GLN A 29 1.86 23.17 9.42
C GLN A 29 1.96 22.08 8.36
N PRO A 30 1.77 22.39 7.06
CA PRO A 30 1.91 21.41 6.02
C PRO A 30 3.28 20.71 6.02
N LEU A 31 3.27 19.40 6.04
CA LEU A 31 4.46 18.55 6.12
C LEU A 31 5.09 18.33 4.73
N TRP A 32 4.24 18.19 3.72
CA TRP A 32 4.59 17.73 2.38
C TRP A 32 4.26 18.75 1.31
N LYS A 33 5.16 18.93 0.35
CA LYS A 33 4.92 19.63 -0.90
C LYS A 33 4.97 18.61 -2.03
N VAL A 34 3.82 18.23 -2.56
CA VAL A 34 3.76 17.39 -3.76
C VAL A 34 4.31 18.21 -4.94
N ILE A 35 5.41 17.74 -5.54
CA ILE A 35 6.06 18.41 -6.67
C ILE A 35 5.63 17.83 -8.02
N GLY A 36 5.00 16.66 -8.06
CA GLY A 36 4.46 16.04 -9.25
C GLY A 36 4.43 14.53 -9.19
N PHE A 37 4.09 13.95 -10.35
CA PHE A 37 4.06 12.51 -10.55
C PHE A 37 5.23 12.04 -11.40
N ALA A 38 5.68 10.80 -11.19
CA ALA A 38 6.56 10.08 -12.08
C ALA A 38 5.85 8.82 -12.56
N ASP A 39 5.89 8.55 -13.88
CA ASP A 39 5.28 7.35 -14.44
C ASP A 39 6.05 6.94 -15.70
N ASP A 40 6.31 5.64 -15.85
CA ASP A 40 7.02 5.09 -16.99
C ASP A 40 6.10 4.79 -18.19
N ASP A 41 4.77 4.93 -18.03
CA ASP A 41 3.80 4.76 -19.11
C ASP A 41 3.80 5.99 -20.06
N PRO A 42 4.27 5.84 -21.30
CA PRO A 42 4.33 6.96 -22.26
C PRO A 42 2.93 7.53 -22.61
N ALA A 43 1.86 6.76 -22.41
CA ALA A 43 0.50 7.26 -22.65
C ALA A 43 0.10 8.38 -21.68
N LYS A 44 0.83 8.56 -20.59
CA LYS A 44 0.61 9.62 -19.60
C LYS A 44 1.42 10.87 -19.81
N ALA A 45 2.27 10.91 -20.84
CA ALA A 45 3.22 12.01 -21.08
C ALA A 45 2.59 13.41 -21.21
N THR A 46 1.31 13.52 -21.51
CA THR A 46 0.57 14.79 -21.68
C THR A 46 -0.47 15.05 -20.59
N GLY A 47 -0.52 14.22 -19.54
CA GLY A 47 -1.54 14.31 -18.50
C GLY A 47 -1.24 15.44 -17.50
N ASN A 48 -2.32 16.08 -17.03
CA ASN A 48 -2.32 16.85 -15.79
C ASN A 48 -3.12 16.05 -14.77
N PHE A 49 -2.48 15.70 -13.68
CA PHE A 49 -3.04 14.80 -12.66
C PHE A 49 -3.34 15.61 -11.40
N GLU A 50 -4.61 15.90 -11.14
CA GLU A 50 -5.08 16.68 -9.98
C GLU A 50 -4.34 18.05 -9.83
N GLY A 51 -4.00 18.69 -10.95
CA GLY A 51 -3.28 19.96 -10.94
C GLY A 51 -1.75 19.84 -10.78
N TYR A 52 -1.21 18.64 -10.64
CA TYR A 52 0.23 18.41 -10.52
C TYR A 52 0.87 17.94 -11.83
N PRO A 53 2.11 18.37 -12.12
CA PRO A 53 2.79 18.02 -13.37
C PRO A 53 3.26 16.55 -13.36
N LEU A 54 3.42 15.99 -14.56
CA LEU A 54 4.24 14.80 -14.76
C LEU A 54 5.72 15.21 -14.87
N LEU A 55 6.55 14.66 -13.99
CA LEU A 55 8.00 14.90 -13.93
C LEU A 55 8.78 14.08 -14.97
N GLY A 56 8.08 13.13 -15.63
CA GLY A 56 8.63 12.19 -16.59
C GLY A 56 8.72 10.77 -16.02
N SER A 57 9.67 9.97 -16.54
CA SER A 57 9.89 8.62 -16.04
C SER A 57 10.37 8.60 -14.59
N VAL A 58 10.23 7.46 -13.94
CA VAL A 58 10.70 7.23 -12.56
C VAL A 58 12.19 7.55 -12.42
N GLU A 59 12.99 7.12 -13.40
CA GLU A 59 14.43 7.40 -13.43
C GLU A 59 14.73 8.90 -13.54
N LYS A 60 14.02 9.60 -14.44
CA LYS A 60 14.20 11.04 -14.63
C LYS A 60 13.84 11.81 -13.36
N ALA A 61 12.67 11.55 -12.79
CA ALA A 61 12.22 12.21 -11.57
C ALA A 61 13.22 12.02 -10.40
N SER A 62 13.75 10.80 -10.25
CA SER A 62 14.76 10.48 -9.24
C SER A 62 16.06 11.29 -9.44
N LYS A 63 16.53 11.42 -10.68
CA LYS A 63 17.76 12.17 -11.00
C LYS A 63 17.59 13.69 -10.79
N ASP A 64 16.44 14.20 -11.18
CA ASP A 64 16.18 15.65 -11.11
C ASP A 64 15.83 16.11 -9.67
N HIS A 65 15.36 15.18 -8.81
CA HIS A 65 14.93 15.47 -7.43
C HIS A 65 15.54 14.51 -6.39
N PRO A 66 16.87 14.41 -6.29
CA PRO A 66 17.55 13.38 -5.47
C PRO A 66 17.29 13.52 -3.97
N GLY A 67 16.86 14.70 -3.50
CA GLY A 67 16.53 14.96 -2.08
C GLY A 67 15.04 14.85 -1.75
N ALA A 68 14.19 14.57 -2.73
CA ALA A 68 12.76 14.45 -2.49
C ALA A 68 12.42 13.10 -1.86
N SER A 69 11.41 13.09 -0.97
CA SER A 69 10.76 11.86 -0.52
C SER A 69 9.90 11.27 -1.64
N VAL A 70 9.63 9.98 -1.56
CA VAL A 70 8.89 9.25 -2.59
C VAL A 70 7.69 8.52 -1.99
N PHE A 71 6.53 8.63 -2.64
CA PHE A 71 5.40 7.77 -2.41
C PHE A 71 5.18 6.86 -3.63
N VAL A 72 5.28 5.54 -3.46
CA VAL A 72 5.07 4.58 -4.55
C VAL A 72 3.61 4.16 -4.58
N ALA A 73 2.82 4.85 -5.41
CA ALA A 73 1.37 4.65 -5.56
C ALA A 73 1.05 3.63 -6.68
N VAL A 74 1.61 2.44 -6.55
CA VAL A 74 1.43 1.33 -7.48
C VAL A 74 0.83 0.14 -6.75
N GLY A 75 -0.36 -0.29 -7.18
CA GLY A 75 -1.12 -1.36 -6.54
C GLY A 75 -0.51 -2.75 -6.73
N ASP A 76 0.17 -2.99 -7.85
CA ASP A 76 0.86 -4.27 -8.09
C ASP A 76 2.06 -4.42 -7.14
N ASN A 77 2.08 -5.52 -6.40
CA ASN A 77 3.04 -5.76 -5.32
C ASN A 77 4.47 -5.93 -5.84
N GLU A 78 4.63 -6.64 -6.97
CA GLU A 78 5.94 -6.91 -7.57
C GLU A 78 6.51 -5.64 -8.25
N ILE A 79 5.66 -4.90 -8.96
CA ILE A 79 6.06 -3.62 -9.58
C ILE A 79 6.43 -2.62 -8.49
N ARG A 80 5.67 -2.53 -7.39
CA ARG A 80 5.97 -1.66 -6.25
C ARG A 80 7.34 -1.99 -5.65
N ALA A 81 7.66 -3.28 -5.49
CA ALA A 81 8.96 -3.73 -5.00
C ALA A 81 10.11 -3.44 -5.99
N LYS A 82 9.86 -3.56 -7.30
CA LYS A 82 10.83 -3.20 -8.34
C LYS A 82 11.16 -1.71 -8.28
N ILE A 83 10.16 -0.85 -8.18
CA ILE A 83 10.33 0.60 -8.07
C ILE A 83 11.13 0.95 -6.80
N TYR A 84 10.80 0.36 -5.66
CA TYR A 84 11.59 0.56 -4.44
C TYR A 84 13.07 0.22 -4.64
N ARG A 85 13.38 -0.92 -5.28
CA ARG A 85 14.77 -1.30 -5.57
C ARG A 85 15.49 -0.32 -6.48
N GLN A 86 14.78 0.25 -7.47
CA GLN A 86 15.30 1.26 -8.40
C GLN A 86 15.60 2.59 -7.70
N LEU A 87 14.77 2.97 -6.73
CA LEU A 87 14.85 4.26 -6.05
C LEU A 87 15.57 4.19 -4.69
N ARG A 88 16.39 3.15 -4.45
CA ARG A 88 17.19 3.06 -3.23
C ARG A 88 18.04 4.31 -3.04
N GLY A 89 17.94 4.91 -1.84
CA GLY A 89 18.61 6.18 -1.51
C GLY A 89 17.64 7.35 -1.32
N HIS A 90 16.39 7.23 -1.79
CA HIS A 90 15.33 8.15 -1.41
C HIS A 90 14.73 7.81 -0.04
N ASP A 91 14.11 8.80 0.58
CA ASP A 91 13.28 8.61 1.76
C ASP A 91 11.86 8.15 1.34
N PHE A 92 11.35 7.11 1.99
CA PHE A 92 10.02 6.55 1.78
C PHE A 92 9.20 6.63 3.06
N PRO A 93 8.61 7.77 3.38
CA PRO A 93 7.82 7.90 4.59
C PRO A 93 6.57 7.01 4.55
N ALA A 94 6.05 6.67 5.72
CA ALA A 94 4.72 6.11 5.82
C ALA A 94 3.68 7.22 5.69
N PHE A 95 2.59 6.95 4.97
CA PHE A 95 1.45 7.85 4.82
C PHE A 95 0.24 7.24 5.50
N ILE A 96 -0.18 7.88 6.60
CA ILE A 96 -1.32 7.44 7.41
C ILE A 96 -2.38 8.52 7.33
N ASP A 97 -3.55 8.18 6.80
CA ASP A 97 -4.67 9.12 6.73
C ASP A 97 -5.10 9.55 8.14
N PRO A 98 -5.42 10.83 8.36
CA PRO A 98 -5.82 11.33 9.69
C PRO A 98 -7.09 10.69 10.28
N SER A 99 -7.92 10.06 9.44
CA SER A 99 -9.09 9.30 9.90
C SER A 99 -8.80 7.83 10.21
N ALA A 100 -7.63 7.34 9.86
CA ALA A 100 -7.23 5.98 10.22
C ALA A 100 -7.00 5.86 11.73
N GLN A 101 -7.39 4.74 12.30
CA GLN A 101 -7.18 4.43 13.71
C GLN A 101 -6.04 3.41 13.82
N VAL A 102 -4.86 3.87 14.21
CA VAL A 102 -3.68 3.03 14.36
C VAL A 102 -3.26 3.01 15.82
N SER A 103 -3.17 1.81 16.40
CA SER A 103 -2.70 1.66 17.77
C SER A 103 -1.28 2.18 17.94
N PRO A 104 -0.95 2.88 19.03
CA PRO A 104 0.42 3.32 19.31
C PRO A 104 1.40 2.16 19.54
N THR A 105 0.92 0.93 19.72
CA THR A 105 1.75 -0.28 19.84
C THR A 105 1.96 -1.00 18.51
N THR A 106 1.46 -0.44 17.40
CA THR A 106 1.71 -0.96 16.06
C THR A 106 3.14 -0.62 15.62
N ASP A 107 3.90 -1.63 15.22
CA ASP A 107 5.17 -1.44 14.51
C ASP A 107 4.89 -1.44 12.99
N PHE A 108 5.18 -0.34 12.31
CA PHE A 108 5.05 -0.26 10.85
C PHE A 108 6.32 0.31 10.23
N ARG A 109 6.65 -0.21 9.05
CA ARG A 109 7.89 0.14 8.37
C ARG A 109 7.66 1.18 7.26
N HIS A 110 8.75 1.67 6.70
CA HIS A 110 8.76 2.73 5.68
C HIS A 110 7.94 2.35 4.43
N GLY A 111 7.45 3.36 3.73
CA GLY A 111 6.66 3.23 2.51
C GLY A 111 5.25 2.67 2.72
N THR A 112 4.84 2.39 3.97
CA THR A 112 3.51 1.89 4.28
C THR A 112 2.45 2.96 4.03
N PHE A 113 1.33 2.55 3.44
CA PHE A 113 0.15 3.39 3.24
C PHE A 113 -1.02 2.85 4.04
N ILE A 114 -1.61 3.70 4.87
CA ILE A 114 -2.83 3.40 5.64
C ILE A 114 -3.90 4.42 5.24
N ALA A 115 -4.89 3.93 4.53
CA ALA A 115 -5.93 4.73 3.88
C ALA A 115 -7.02 5.21 4.85
N PRO A 116 -7.93 6.10 4.41
CA PRO A 116 -9.02 6.58 5.24
C PRO A 116 -9.85 5.49 5.90
N GLU A 117 -10.19 5.71 7.17
CA GLU A 117 -11.04 4.83 8.00
C GLU A 117 -10.50 3.40 8.20
N ALA A 118 -9.24 3.14 7.87
CA ALA A 118 -8.60 1.87 8.19
C ALA A 118 -8.33 1.76 9.69
N VAL A 119 -8.40 0.54 10.23
CA VAL A 119 -8.16 0.27 11.65
C VAL A 119 -7.02 -0.73 11.80
N VAL A 120 -5.96 -0.36 12.52
CA VAL A 120 -4.84 -1.25 12.83
C VAL A 120 -4.73 -1.40 14.34
N SER A 121 -5.00 -2.59 14.83
CA SER A 121 -5.16 -2.87 16.25
C SER A 121 -3.83 -3.06 16.98
N VAL A 122 -3.89 -3.34 18.27
CA VAL A 122 -2.74 -3.47 19.17
C VAL A 122 -1.84 -4.65 18.81
N GLY A 123 -0.53 -4.51 19.05
CA GLY A 123 0.44 -5.58 18.86
C GLY A 123 0.66 -6.03 17.41
N THR A 124 0.25 -5.23 16.43
CA THR A 124 0.43 -5.57 15.02
C THR A 124 1.83 -5.21 14.51
N GLU A 125 2.35 -6.05 13.62
CA GLU A 125 3.60 -5.80 12.89
C GLU A 125 3.29 -5.61 11.40
N ILE A 126 3.61 -4.45 10.85
CA ILE A 126 3.35 -4.10 9.44
C ILE A 126 4.66 -3.91 8.71
N GLY A 127 4.89 -4.71 7.69
CA GLY A 127 6.09 -4.67 6.83
C GLY A 127 6.20 -3.38 6.02
N LYS A 128 7.29 -3.28 5.26
CA LYS A 128 7.53 -2.12 4.39
C LYS A 128 6.64 -2.16 3.14
N PHE A 129 6.27 -0.99 2.66
CA PHE A 129 5.45 -0.83 1.46
C PHE A 129 4.13 -1.62 1.47
N VAL A 130 3.59 -1.88 2.66
CA VAL A 130 2.25 -2.45 2.80
C VAL A 130 1.21 -1.40 2.47
N ILE A 131 0.16 -1.82 1.76
CA ILE A 131 -1.04 -1.01 1.53
C ILE A 131 -2.15 -1.57 2.41
N ILE A 132 -2.66 -0.77 3.35
CA ILE A 132 -3.89 -1.03 4.10
C ILE A 132 -4.92 -0.05 3.59
N ASN A 133 -5.82 -0.52 2.74
CA ASN A 133 -6.73 0.33 1.99
C ASN A 133 -7.96 0.74 2.81
N ALA A 134 -8.80 1.61 2.24
CA ALA A 134 -9.91 2.24 2.94
C ALA A 134 -10.82 1.22 3.67
N ARG A 135 -11.12 1.52 4.93
CA ARG A 135 -11.95 0.69 5.81
C ARG A 135 -11.46 -0.75 6.01
N ALA A 136 -10.21 -1.04 5.68
CA ALA A 136 -9.62 -2.33 6.03
C ALA A 136 -9.30 -2.38 7.52
N GLY A 137 -9.50 -3.54 8.13
CA GLY A 137 -9.21 -3.82 9.53
C GLY A 137 -8.11 -4.85 9.69
N VAL A 138 -7.10 -4.55 10.52
CA VAL A 138 -6.06 -5.50 10.94
C VAL A 138 -6.24 -5.76 12.43
N GLY A 139 -6.64 -6.98 12.77
CA GLY A 139 -6.89 -7.41 14.14
C GLY A 139 -5.61 -7.48 14.98
N HIS A 140 -5.79 -7.52 16.31
CA HIS A 140 -4.69 -7.53 17.28
C HIS A 140 -3.68 -8.68 17.04
N ASP A 141 -2.42 -8.47 17.40
CA ASP A 141 -1.33 -9.46 17.33
C ASP A 141 -1.14 -10.09 15.94
N SER A 142 -1.54 -9.38 14.88
CA SER A 142 -1.40 -9.83 13.50
C SER A 142 -0.11 -9.33 12.87
N LYS A 143 0.36 -10.05 11.84
CA LYS A 143 1.53 -9.71 11.05
C LYS A 143 1.18 -9.56 9.58
N VAL A 144 1.67 -8.51 8.96
CA VAL A 144 1.51 -8.26 7.51
C VAL A 144 2.89 -8.09 6.90
N GLY A 145 3.26 -9.00 6.01
CA GLY A 145 4.57 -9.07 5.37
C GLY A 145 4.81 -7.93 4.38
N ASP A 146 6.07 -7.77 3.99
CA ASP A 146 6.51 -6.72 3.07
C ASP A 146 5.73 -6.74 1.75
N PHE A 147 5.41 -5.57 1.24
CA PHE A 147 4.70 -5.38 -0.02
C PHE A 147 3.31 -6.02 -0.12
N ALA A 148 2.74 -6.53 0.96
CA ALA A 148 1.37 -7.04 0.93
C ALA A 148 0.36 -5.92 0.64
N ASN A 149 -0.80 -6.31 0.10
CA ASN A 149 -1.89 -5.39 -0.21
C ASN A 149 -3.18 -5.89 0.44
N ILE A 150 -3.70 -5.11 1.36
CA ILE A 150 -4.95 -5.35 2.07
C ILE A 150 -5.99 -4.40 1.44
N ALA A 151 -6.78 -4.92 0.50
CA ALA A 151 -7.72 -4.15 -0.31
C ALA A 151 -8.87 -3.55 0.52
N PRO A 152 -9.68 -2.64 -0.05
CA PRO A 152 -10.76 -1.97 0.70
C PRO A 152 -11.70 -2.93 1.42
N GLY A 153 -12.04 -2.61 2.67
CA GLY A 153 -13.02 -3.36 3.46
C GLY A 153 -12.59 -4.77 3.88
N VAL A 154 -11.34 -5.14 3.68
CA VAL A 154 -10.80 -6.42 4.19
C VAL A 154 -10.85 -6.43 5.72
N SER A 155 -11.23 -7.55 6.32
CA SER A 155 -11.24 -7.74 7.77
C SER A 155 -10.33 -8.90 8.17
N LEU A 156 -9.15 -8.57 8.69
CA LEU A 156 -8.24 -9.55 9.28
C LEU A 156 -8.56 -9.70 10.77
N SER A 157 -8.91 -10.91 11.18
CA SER A 157 -9.12 -11.24 12.60
C SER A 157 -7.78 -11.25 13.35
N GLY A 158 -7.83 -11.30 14.69
CA GLY A 158 -6.62 -11.35 15.52
C GLY A 158 -5.71 -12.55 15.23
N HIS A 159 -4.41 -12.38 15.49
CA HIS A 159 -3.36 -13.38 15.28
C HIS A 159 -3.23 -13.88 13.83
N THR A 160 -3.68 -13.10 12.85
CA THR A 160 -3.56 -13.43 11.42
C THR A 160 -2.14 -13.11 10.92
N GLU A 161 -1.58 -14.01 10.11
CA GLU A 161 -0.30 -13.79 9.44
C GLU A 161 -0.52 -13.69 7.91
N ILE A 162 -0.19 -12.54 7.34
CA ILE A 162 -0.21 -12.30 5.88
C ILE A 162 1.22 -12.25 5.38
N GLY A 163 1.54 -13.10 4.41
CA GLY A 163 2.88 -13.23 3.83
C GLY A 163 3.28 -12.05 2.95
N GLU A 164 4.56 -12.03 2.58
CA GLU A 164 5.12 -11.03 1.67
C GLU A 164 4.44 -11.09 0.30
N TYR A 165 4.19 -9.92 -0.29
CA TYR A 165 3.53 -9.78 -1.61
C TYR A 165 2.13 -10.40 -1.68
N ALA A 166 1.54 -10.85 -0.58
CA ALA A 166 0.19 -11.38 -0.60
C ALA A 166 -0.85 -10.30 -0.93
N PHE A 167 -1.94 -10.70 -1.55
CA PHE A 167 -3.05 -9.83 -1.91
C PHE A 167 -4.34 -10.32 -1.27
N MET A 168 -4.92 -9.50 -0.40
CA MET A 168 -6.25 -9.72 0.17
C MET A 168 -7.26 -8.88 -0.61
N GLY A 169 -8.11 -9.53 -1.39
CA GLY A 169 -9.10 -8.87 -2.24
C GLY A 169 -10.20 -8.16 -1.45
N THR A 170 -10.80 -7.15 -2.06
CA THR A 170 -11.87 -6.32 -1.46
C THR A 170 -12.91 -7.15 -0.71
N ASN A 171 -13.23 -6.74 0.53
CA ASN A 171 -14.21 -7.40 1.41
C ASN A 171 -13.91 -8.88 1.70
N SER A 172 -12.69 -9.37 1.48
CA SER A 172 -12.30 -10.67 2.01
C SER A 172 -12.06 -10.60 3.53
N CYS A 173 -12.09 -11.74 4.20
CA CYS A 173 -11.86 -11.76 5.64
C CYS A 173 -11.14 -13.04 6.07
N THR A 174 -10.57 -13.02 7.28
CA THR A 174 -9.92 -14.20 7.87
C THR A 174 -10.64 -14.62 9.15
N ALA A 175 -10.70 -15.92 9.42
CA ALA A 175 -10.91 -16.37 10.78
C ALA A 175 -9.67 -16.07 11.65
N PRO A 176 -9.79 -16.04 12.99
CA PRO A 176 -8.65 -15.81 13.88
C PRO A 176 -7.52 -16.85 13.66
N GLY A 177 -6.28 -16.39 13.73
CA GLY A 177 -5.09 -17.25 13.65
C GLY A 177 -4.76 -17.80 12.25
N MET A 178 -5.44 -17.36 11.21
CA MET A 178 -5.20 -17.86 9.84
C MET A 178 -3.89 -17.33 9.28
N LYS A 179 -3.27 -18.15 8.40
CA LYS A 179 -2.06 -17.79 7.66
C LYS A 179 -2.35 -17.73 6.17
N VAL A 180 -1.93 -16.65 5.53
CA VAL A 180 -1.94 -16.48 4.08
C VAL A 180 -0.49 -16.36 3.64
N GLY A 181 -0.01 -17.35 2.88
CA GLY A 181 1.40 -17.45 2.49
C GLY A 181 1.84 -16.37 1.51
N ASP A 182 3.15 -16.32 1.30
CA ASP A 182 3.77 -15.33 0.40
C ASP A 182 3.18 -15.41 -1.01
N ARG A 183 2.97 -14.25 -1.64
CA ARG A 183 2.40 -14.12 -3.00
C ARG A 183 1.04 -14.79 -3.19
N ALA A 184 0.39 -15.24 -2.12
CA ALA A 184 -0.96 -15.77 -2.23
C ALA A 184 -1.95 -14.66 -2.56
N ILE A 185 -3.00 -15.02 -3.28
CA ILE A 185 -4.09 -14.12 -3.65
C ILE A 185 -5.38 -14.67 -3.06
N VAL A 186 -6.04 -13.85 -2.25
CA VAL A 186 -7.40 -14.11 -1.79
C VAL A 186 -8.33 -13.22 -2.63
N ALA A 187 -9.24 -13.84 -3.37
CA ALA A 187 -10.18 -13.11 -4.22
C ALA A 187 -11.18 -12.28 -3.41
N CYS A 188 -11.79 -11.29 -4.06
CA CYS A 188 -12.78 -10.41 -3.42
C CYS A 188 -13.92 -11.21 -2.75
N GLY A 189 -14.35 -10.76 -1.57
CA GLY A 189 -15.44 -11.36 -0.81
C GLY A 189 -15.19 -12.77 -0.28
N THR A 190 -13.96 -13.26 -0.32
CA THR A 190 -13.63 -14.64 0.05
C THR A 190 -13.26 -14.75 1.53
N PRO A 191 -13.94 -15.61 2.33
CA PRO A 191 -13.54 -15.91 3.69
C PRO A 191 -12.37 -16.91 3.71
N VAL A 192 -11.32 -16.59 4.47
CA VAL A 192 -10.20 -17.49 4.75
C VAL A 192 -10.49 -18.24 6.04
N MET A 193 -10.89 -19.50 5.90
CA MET A 193 -11.26 -20.42 7.01
C MET A 193 -10.21 -21.52 7.21
N LYS A 194 -9.17 -21.53 6.40
CA LYS A 194 -8.01 -22.44 6.46
C LYS A 194 -6.78 -21.68 5.96
N ASP A 195 -5.61 -22.12 6.37
CA ASP A 195 -4.37 -21.56 5.88
C ASP A 195 -4.29 -21.66 4.35
N VAL A 196 -3.78 -20.60 3.73
CA VAL A 196 -3.56 -20.47 2.29
C VAL A 196 -2.07 -20.60 2.02
N ALA A 197 -1.68 -21.59 1.23
CA ALA A 197 -0.27 -21.80 0.88
C ALA A 197 0.28 -20.64 0.03
N ALA A 198 1.59 -20.45 0.05
CA ALA A 198 2.26 -19.50 -0.84
C ALA A 198 1.93 -19.79 -2.31
N ASP A 199 1.95 -18.73 -3.15
CA ASP A 199 1.72 -18.81 -4.60
C ASP A 199 0.36 -19.45 -4.99
N THR A 200 -0.62 -19.37 -4.11
CA THR A 200 -1.96 -19.97 -4.30
C THR A 200 -3.02 -18.87 -4.48
N VAL A 201 -4.04 -19.15 -5.27
CA VAL A 201 -5.23 -18.31 -5.37
C VAL A 201 -6.38 -19.00 -4.63
N LEU A 202 -6.90 -18.35 -3.60
CA LEU A 202 -8.14 -18.74 -2.94
C LEU A 202 -9.30 -17.90 -3.48
N SER A 203 -10.32 -18.55 -4.01
CA SER A 203 -11.54 -17.92 -4.50
C SER A 203 -12.76 -18.41 -3.72
N PRO A 204 -13.95 -17.79 -3.87
CA PRO A 204 -15.19 -18.28 -3.28
C PRO A 204 -15.56 -19.71 -3.71
N PHE A 205 -14.98 -20.17 -4.81
CA PHE A 205 -15.20 -21.52 -5.36
C PHE A 205 -14.11 -22.53 -4.99
N GLY A 206 -13.14 -22.14 -4.16
CA GLY A 206 -12.05 -22.97 -3.71
C GLY A 206 -10.67 -22.52 -4.17
N PHE A 207 -9.66 -23.38 -3.98
CA PHE A 207 -8.28 -23.12 -4.35
C PHE A 207 -8.04 -23.30 -5.83
N LEU A 208 -7.36 -22.34 -6.44
CA LEU A 208 -6.89 -22.37 -7.81
C LEU A 208 -5.36 -22.26 -7.83
N LYS A 209 -4.68 -22.87 -8.79
CA LYS A 209 -3.27 -22.58 -9.04
C LYS A 209 -3.17 -21.17 -9.62
N ARG A 210 -2.18 -20.40 -9.16
CA ARG A 210 -1.82 -19.15 -9.83
C ARG A 210 -1.37 -19.49 -11.25
N ALA A 211 -2.00 -18.90 -12.26
CA ALA A 211 -1.47 -18.98 -13.60
C ALA A 211 -0.13 -18.24 -13.60
N ASP A 212 0.90 -18.86 -14.16
CA ASP A 212 2.19 -18.23 -14.36
C ASP A 212 1.97 -16.94 -15.17
N ALA A 213 2.40 -15.81 -14.63
CA ALA A 213 2.28 -14.50 -15.25
C ALA A 213 3.45 -14.25 -16.21
#